data_8551d1f464181947c151a9701a91953c
#
_entry.id   8551d1f464181947c151a9701a91953c
#
_cell.length_a   1.000
_cell.length_b   1.000
_cell.length_c   1.000
_cell.angle_alpha   90.00
_cell.angle_beta   90.00
_cell.angle_gamma   90.00
#
_symmetry.space_group_name_H-M   'P 1'
#
loop_
_entity.id
_entity.type
_entity.pdbx_description
1 polymer ?
#
loop_
_entity_poly.entity_id
_entity_poly.type
_entity_poly.pdbx_seq_one_letter_code
_entity_poly.pdbx_strand_id
1 'polypeptide(L)'
;MRRLVWAAAFAVVAAPPLAAQGSTEELLVQAHQFYERLEVERALPLLRQIVSPNWPFEVTADQRVDAYKYLGACLALAGKRDSAVLYFRAAIERDPFTELDASRFTPAQLATFDEARRRTLAVAVRPVQSARVDPRTARVTFTVVATHAALVDVKLSAVGAGAPLVLFQGTLNGVREIAWDGLLVNRRLAPPGRYTLAVAGRSRVTGASDSARVYFDLRHEVGALEDTVADLDQRQLLPERISPEAARGDVAKGAGVAAAALLIAGAANGDLAGSERGAAGVVAATAAVTGVVAFLVDRRHGAIPENVAANARRRAHRDSMNAGVRTRNADRIAATVLLVSPAAGEGAGP
;
A
#
# COMPACT_ATOMS: atom_id res chain seq x y z
N MET A 1 -15.15 -58.19 49.88
CA MET A 1 -14.84 -56.76 50.01
C MET A 1 -13.39 -56.56 49.60
N ARG A 2 -13.13 -56.12 48.35
CA ARG A 2 -11.79 -55.79 47.84
C ARG A 2 -11.79 -54.31 47.44
N ARG A 3 -11.03 -53.49 48.18
CA ARG A 3 -10.83 -52.07 47.92
C ARG A 3 -9.71 -51.94 46.86
N LEU A 4 -10.07 -51.43 45.68
CA LEU A 4 -9.08 -50.95 44.66
C LEU A 4 -8.61 -49.56 45.05
N VAL A 5 -7.30 -49.43 45.26
CA VAL A 5 -6.62 -48.15 45.45
C VAL A 5 -6.11 -47.71 44.09
N TRP A 6 -6.62 -46.58 43.58
CA TRP A 6 -6.10 -45.94 42.37
C TRP A 6 -4.94 -45.02 42.76
N ALA A 7 -3.75 -45.36 42.30
CA ALA A 7 -2.56 -44.48 42.39
C ALA A 7 -2.57 -43.54 41.16
N ALA A 8 -2.78 -42.25 41.42
CA ALA A 8 -2.63 -41.22 40.42
C ALA A 8 -1.13 -40.88 40.28
N ALA A 9 -0.56 -41.26 39.14
CA ALA A 9 0.80 -40.85 38.77
C ALA A 9 0.78 -39.39 38.27
N PHE A 10 1.31 -38.44 39.05
CA PHE A 10 1.60 -37.08 38.63
C PHE A 10 2.83 -37.11 37.70
N ALA A 11 2.64 -36.96 36.39
CA ALA A 11 3.72 -36.68 35.44
C ALA A 11 4.17 -35.23 35.66
N VAL A 12 5.33 -35.03 36.27
CA VAL A 12 6.03 -33.75 36.30
C VAL A 12 6.56 -33.49 34.90
N VAL A 13 5.86 -32.62 34.15
CA VAL A 13 6.37 -32.05 32.91
C VAL A 13 7.50 -31.11 33.30
N ALA A 14 8.72 -31.56 33.11
CA ALA A 14 9.91 -30.71 33.26
C ALA A 14 9.85 -29.64 32.16
N ALA A 15 9.51 -28.40 32.54
CA ALA A 15 9.67 -27.21 31.66
C ALA A 15 11.16 -27.11 31.28
N PRO A 16 11.50 -26.85 29.99
CA PRO A 16 12.87 -26.63 29.60
C PRO A 16 13.39 -25.37 30.31
N PRO A 17 14.64 -25.36 30.73
CA PRO A 17 15.17 -24.27 31.54
C PRO A 17 15.22 -22.97 30.74
N LEU A 18 14.48 -21.95 31.16
CA LEU A 18 14.69 -20.53 30.79
C LEU A 18 16.09 -20.02 31.16
N ALA A 19 16.94 -20.87 31.75
CA ALA A 19 18.29 -20.53 32.23
C ALA A 19 19.33 -20.33 31.11
N ALA A 20 19.03 -20.74 29.84
CA ALA A 20 20.04 -20.70 28.79
C ALA A 20 20.26 -19.31 28.17
N GLN A 21 19.21 -18.48 28.08
CA GLN A 21 19.35 -17.10 27.57
C GLN A 21 19.92 -16.14 28.60
N GLY A 22 19.60 -16.33 29.89
CA GLY A 22 20.14 -15.55 30.98
C GLY A 22 21.65 -15.69 31.15
N SER A 23 22.22 -16.86 30.83
CA SER A 23 23.66 -17.10 31.04
C SER A 23 24.58 -16.33 30.09
N THR A 24 24.24 -16.11 28.82
CA THR A 24 25.06 -15.30 27.89
C THR A 24 24.94 -13.81 28.23
N GLU A 25 23.75 -13.33 28.56
CA GLU A 25 23.51 -11.95 28.97
C GLU A 25 24.22 -11.63 30.29
N GLU A 26 24.07 -12.51 31.29
CA GLU A 26 24.76 -12.36 32.59
C GLU A 26 26.28 -12.32 32.40
N LEU A 27 26.84 -13.17 31.54
CA LEU A 27 28.25 -13.20 31.25
C LEU A 27 28.75 -11.94 30.57
N LEU A 28 27.96 -11.37 29.62
CA LEU A 28 28.23 -10.08 29.00
C LEU A 28 28.20 -8.94 30.01
N VAL A 29 27.18 -8.89 30.86
CA VAL A 29 27.10 -7.88 31.91
C VAL A 29 28.26 -7.94 32.85
N GLN A 30 28.69 -9.15 33.26
CA GLN A 30 29.86 -9.33 34.08
C GLN A 30 31.16 -8.90 33.38
N ALA A 31 31.31 -9.24 32.10
CA ALA A 31 32.47 -8.81 31.31
C ALA A 31 32.54 -7.28 31.17
N HIS A 32 31.37 -6.60 30.97
CA HIS A 32 31.30 -5.14 30.95
C HIS A 32 31.69 -4.52 32.28
N GLN A 33 31.23 -5.08 33.42
CA GLN A 33 31.60 -4.60 34.74
C GLN A 33 33.14 -4.72 35.00
N PHE A 34 33.77 -5.82 34.57
CA PHE A 34 35.19 -5.95 34.65
C PHE A 34 35.92 -4.95 33.75
N TYR A 35 35.44 -4.73 32.52
CA TYR A 35 35.96 -3.72 31.61
C TYR A 35 35.89 -2.31 32.21
N GLU A 36 34.77 -1.91 32.78
CA GLU A 36 34.56 -0.60 33.41
C GLU A 36 35.47 -0.37 34.62
N ARG A 37 35.85 -1.46 35.30
CA ARG A 37 36.85 -1.43 36.40
C ARG A 37 38.27 -1.54 35.92
N LEU A 38 38.53 -1.60 34.59
CA LEU A 38 39.83 -1.83 33.98
C LEU A 38 40.46 -3.20 34.35
N GLU A 39 39.66 -4.15 34.81
CA GLU A 39 40.07 -5.53 35.13
C GLU A 39 40.08 -6.37 33.84
N VAL A 40 40.90 -5.95 32.84
CA VAL A 40 40.93 -6.51 31.49
C VAL A 40 41.24 -8.02 31.49
N GLU A 41 42.12 -8.47 32.39
CA GLU A 41 42.49 -9.89 32.55
C GLU A 41 41.29 -10.78 32.92
N ARG A 42 40.29 -10.23 33.60
CA ARG A 42 39.08 -10.92 34.01
C ARG A 42 37.96 -10.84 32.92
N ALA A 43 37.90 -9.74 32.19
CA ALA A 43 36.93 -9.56 31.10
C ALA A 43 37.26 -10.45 29.89
N LEU A 44 38.52 -10.54 29.50
CA LEU A 44 38.99 -11.26 28.31
C LEU A 44 38.54 -12.73 28.23
N PRO A 45 38.64 -13.58 29.26
CA PRO A 45 38.21 -14.97 29.17
C PRO A 45 36.71 -15.11 29.00
N LEU A 46 35.89 -14.24 29.64
CA LEU A 46 34.42 -14.26 29.51
C LEU A 46 34.02 -13.91 28.09
N LEU A 47 34.58 -12.85 27.53
CA LEU A 47 34.27 -12.42 26.16
C LEU A 47 34.73 -13.46 25.13
N ARG A 48 35.88 -14.09 25.31
CA ARG A 48 36.36 -15.18 24.44
C ARG A 48 35.45 -16.40 24.49
N GLN A 49 34.89 -16.69 25.66
CA GLN A 49 33.97 -17.80 25.85
C GLN A 49 32.69 -17.58 25.06
N ILE A 50 32.12 -16.35 25.08
CA ILE A 50 30.90 -15.99 24.35
C ILE A 50 31.08 -16.09 22.81
N VAL A 51 32.24 -15.68 22.29
CA VAL A 51 32.51 -15.73 20.85
C VAL A 51 33.00 -17.09 20.37
N SER A 52 33.27 -18.02 21.28
CA SER A 52 33.74 -19.38 20.96
C SER A 52 32.67 -20.16 20.21
N PRO A 53 33.02 -20.91 19.16
CA PRO A 53 32.06 -21.80 18.48
C PRO A 53 31.59 -22.96 19.39
N ASN A 54 32.32 -23.26 20.48
CA ASN A 54 31.97 -24.31 21.44
C ASN A 54 31.12 -23.78 22.62
N TRP A 55 30.68 -22.52 22.57
CA TRP A 55 29.80 -21.96 23.58
C TRP A 55 28.45 -22.68 23.57
N PRO A 56 27.99 -23.28 24.70
CA PRO A 56 26.83 -24.17 24.69
C PRO A 56 25.47 -23.42 24.68
N PHE A 57 25.48 -22.10 24.87
CA PHE A 57 24.28 -21.30 24.98
C PHE A 57 24.06 -20.46 23.72
N GLU A 58 22.81 -20.11 23.45
CA GLU A 58 22.45 -19.23 22.34
C GLU A 58 23.06 -17.84 22.53
N VAL A 59 23.59 -17.29 21.44
CA VAL A 59 24.14 -15.94 21.37
C VAL A 59 23.46 -15.20 20.24
N THR A 60 22.73 -14.14 20.56
CA THR A 60 22.09 -13.31 19.55
C THR A 60 23.14 -12.57 18.70
N ALA A 61 22.73 -12.07 17.52
CA ALA A 61 23.63 -11.30 16.64
C ALA A 61 24.20 -10.07 17.38
N ASP A 62 23.35 -9.34 18.12
CA ASP A 62 23.73 -8.14 18.87
C ASP A 62 24.69 -8.46 20.02
N GLN A 63 24.41 -9.52 20.77
CA GLN A 63 25.31 -10.00 21.83
C GLN A 63 26.68 -10.40 21.29
N ARG A 64 26.72 -11.01 20.11
CA ARG A 64 27.97 -11.40 19.45
C ARG A 64 28.77 -10.20 18.99
N VAL A 65 28.11 -9.20 18.37
CA VAL A 65 28.74 -7.92 17.98
C VAL A 65 29.30 -7.22 19.20
N ASP A 66 28.53 -7.14 20.27
CA ASP A 66 28.94 -6.50 21.52
C ASP A 66 30.14 -7.21 22.17
N ALA A 67 30.12 -8.54 22.24
CA ALA A 67 31.25 -9.33 22.72
C ALA A 67 32.53 -9.09 21.90
N TYR A 68 32.45 -9.02 20.57
CA TYR A 68 33.61 -8.69 19.72
C TYR A 68 34.14 -7.27 19.95
N LYS A 69 33.24 -6.28 20.12
CA LYS A 69 33.63 -4.88 20.45
C LYS A 69 34.43 -4.81 21.74
N TYR A 70 33.88 -5.37 22.82
CA TYR A 70 34.57 -5.33 24.12
C TYR A 70 35.85 -6.20 24.14
N LEU A 71 35.86 -7.30 23.39
CA LEU A 71 37.07 -8.12 23.23
C LEU A 71 38.19 -7.34 22.52
N GLY A 72 37.84 -6.63 21.44
CA GLY A 72 38.77 -5.72 20.76
C GLY A 72 39.23 -4.58 21.67
N ALA A 73 38.32 -3.98 22.43
CA ALA A 73 38.64 -2.90 23.37
C ALA A 73 39.57 -3.36 24.51
N CYS A 74 39.33 -4.52 25.09
CA CYS A 74 40.19 -5.12 26.11
C CYS A 74 41.62 -5.39 25.57
N LEU A 75 41.68 -5.93 24.34
CA LEU A 75 42.96 -6.22 23.71
C LEU A 75 43.75 -4.96 23.35
N ALA A 76 43.08 -3.88 22.95
CA ALA A 76 43.69 -2.58 22.72
C ALA A 76 44.28 -2.00 24.02
N LEU A 77 43.53 -2.09 25.14
CA LEU A 77 44.04 -1.70 26.47
C LEU A 77 45.27 -2.55 26.90
N ALA A 78 45.25 -3.84 26.56
CA ALA A 78 46.39 -4.74 26.85
C ALA A 78 47.56 -4.55 25.88
N GLY A 79 47.55 -3.55 25.00
CA GLY A 79 48.60 -3.26 24.01
C GLY A 79 48.67 -4.25 22.84
N LYS A 80 47.71 -5.18 22.71
CA LYS A 80 47.65 -6.20 21.65
C LYS A 80 46.88 -5.69 20.42
N ARG A 81 47.43 -4.64 19.77
CA ARG A 81 46.74 -3.87 18.71
C ARG A 81 46.29 -4.75 17.54
N ASP A 82 47.13 -5.62 17.01
CA ASP A 82 46.76 -6.45 15.84
C ASP A 82 45.58 -7.38 16.15
N SER A 83 45.60 -7.99 17.35
CA SER A 83 44.48 -8.80 17.80
C SER A 83 43.20 -7.97 18.02
N ALA A 84 43.35 -6.75 18.55
CA ALA A 84 42.23 -5.83 18.71
C ALA A 84 41.59 -5.46 17.37
N VAL A 85 42.39 -5.12 16.34
CA VAL A 85 41.93 -4.87 14.97
C VAL A 85 41.18 -6.07 14.43
N LEU A 86 41.67 -7.30 14.65
CA LEU A 86 40.98 -8.52 14.18
C LEU A 86 39.55 -8.64 14.76
N TYR A 87 39.38 -8.44 16.06
CA TYR A 87 38.09 -8.56 16.72
C TYR A 87 37.16 -7.38 16.41
N PHE A 88 37.68 -6.17 16.28
CA PHE A 88 36.90 -5.04 15.79
C PHE A 88 36.42 -5.26 14.36
N ARG A 89 37.21 -5.83 13.46
CA ARG A 89 36.81 -6.23 12.14
C ARG A 89 35.66 -7.24 12.18
N ALA A 90 35.77 -8.25 13.06
CA ALA A 90 34.71 -9.24 13.23
C ALA A 90 33.37 -8.64 13.74
N ALA A 91 33.42 -7.57 14.55
CA ALA A 91 32.23 -6.80 14.93
C ALA A 91 31.65 -6.03 13.74
N ILE A 92 32.50 -5.30 13.00
CA ILE A 92 32.12 -4.47 11.84
C ILE A 92 31.54 -5.30 10.69
N GLU A 93 32.09 -6.48 10.42
CA GLU A 93 31.60 -7.42 9.40
C GLU A 93 30.19 -7.94 9.72
N ARG A 94 29.84 -8.05 11.01
CA ARG A 94 28.51 -8.50 11.47
C ARG A 94 27.49 -7.38 11.55
N ASP A 95 27.94 -6.21 12.02
CA ASP A 95 27.12 -5.01 12.05
C ASP A 95 27.93 -3.80 11.55
N PRO A 96 27.83 -3.44 10.27
CA PRO A 96 28.51 -2.27 9.72
C PRO A 96 28.05 -0.93 10.32
N PHE A 97 26.91 -0.90 11.03
CA PHE A 97 26.44 0.27 11.77
C PHE A 97 27.09 0.40 13.16
N THR A 98 27.81 -0.62 13.61
CA THR A 98 28.41 -0.58 14.94
C THR A 98 29.46 0.53 15.06
N GLU A 99 29.45 1.20 16.20
CA GLU A 99 30.37 2.28 16.55
C GLU A 99 30.86 2.09 18.00
N LEU A 100 31.98 2.75 18.33
CA LEU A 100 32.44 2.87 19.69
C LEU A 100 32.05 4.25 20.23
N ASP A 101 31.40 4.27 21.39
CA ASP A 101 31.02 5.49 22.08
C ASP A 101 32.27 6.16 22.68
N ALA A 102 32.60 7.38 22.24
CA ALA A 102 33.73 8.16 22.73
C ALA A 102 33.69 8.47 24.24
N SER A 103 32.50 8.37 24.87
CA SER A 103 32.37 8.53 26.33
C SER A 103 32.80 7.29 27.13
N ARG A 104 32.82 6.12 26.49
CA ARG A 104 33.10 4.82 27.13
C ARG A 104 34.44 4.19 26.72
N PHE A 105 34.99 4.61 25.57
CA PHE A 105 36.22 4.04 25.02
C PHE A 105 37.32 5.12 24.90
N THR A 106 38.55 4.72 25.18
CA THR A 106 39.68 5.64 25.12
C THR A 106 40.05 6.03 23.70
N PRO A 107 40.72 7.18 23.48
CA PRO A 107 41.16 7.59 22.15
C PRO A 107 41.99 6.54 21.40
N ALA A 108 42.80 5.76 22.12
CA ALA A 108 43.63 4.67 21.55
C ALA A 108 42.74 3.52 21.02
N GLN A 109 41.66 3.18 21.74
CA GLN A 109 40.70 2.18 21.30
C GLN A 109 39.91 2.67 20.08
N LEU A 110 39.46 3.94 20.09
CA LEU A 110 38.76 4.56 18.94
C LEU A 110 39.66 4.56 17.70
N ALA A 111 40.93 4.95 17.83
CA ALA A 111 41.88 4.93 16.72
C ALA A 111 42.13 3.51 16.17
N THR A 112 42.14 2.49 17.04
CA THR A 112 42.28 1.09 16.64
C THR A 112 41.04 0.56 15.94
N PHE A 113 39.86 0.98 16.40
CA PHE A 113 38.56 0.68 15.74
C PHE A 113 38.46 1.34 14.37
N ASP A 114 38.85 2.62 14.25
CA ASP A 114 38.90 3.32 12.95
C ASP A 114 39.87 2.66 11.97
N GLU A 115 41.00 2.12 12.47
CA GLU A 115 41.91 1.31 11.65
C GLU A 115 41.22 0.03 11.15
N ALA A 116 40.47 -0.65 12.00
CA ALA A 116 39.67 -1.82 11.60
C ALA A 116 38.61 -1.45 10.55
N ARG A 117 37.91 -0.33 10.73
CA ARG A 117 36.94 0.18 9.73
C ARG A 117 37.59 0.44 8.39
N ARG A 118 38.73 1.11 8.34
CA ARG A 118 39.42 1.38 7.06
C ARG A 118 39.90 0.12 6.35
N ARG A 119 40.18 -0.96 7.08
CA ARG A 119 40.62 -2.25 6.53
C ARG A 119 39.45 -3.18 6.13
N THR A 120 38.22 -2.86 6.53
CA THR A 120 37.05 -3.71 6.31
C THR A 120 36.00 -2.95 5.53
N LEU A 121 35.81 -3.29 4.23
CA LEU A 121 34.63 -2.81 3.51
C LEU A 121 33.44 -3.67 3.91
N ALA A 122 32.44 -3.03 4.44
CA ALA A 122 31.10 -3.56 4.58
C ALA A 122 30.08 -2.48 4.23
N VAL A 123 29.04 -2.85 3.48
CA VAL A 123 27.87 -2.01 3.22
C VAL A 123 26.63 -2.69 3.79
N ALA A 124 25.77 -1.91 4.39
CA ALA A 124 24.53 -2.43 4.93
C ALA A 124 23.38 -1.41 4.78
N VAL A 125 22.17 -1.92 4.93
CA VAL A 125 20.94 -1.13 5.00
C VAL A 125 20.23 -1.53 6.29
N ARG A 126 19.76 -0.55 7.06
CA ARG A 126 18.88 -0.88 8.19
C ARG A 126 17.56 -1.47 7.68
N PRO A 127 17.01 -2.46 8.38
CA PRO A 127 15.68 -2.97 8.08
C PRO A 127 14.67 -1.82 7.98
N VAL A 128 13.82 -1.87 6.97
CA VAL A 128 12.80 -0.85 6.75
C VAL A 128 11.77 -0.94 7.86
N GLN A 129 11.54 0.15 8.56
CA GLN A 129 10.51 0.22 9.59
C GLN A 129 9.14 0.43 8.95
N SER A 130 8.09 -0.04 9.64
CA SER A 130 6.72 0.24 9.22
C SER A 130 6.46 1.74 9.27
N ALA A 131 6.02 2.29 8.16
CA ALA A 131 5.75 3.72 8.02
C ALA A 131 4.53 3.97 7.14
N ARG A 132 3.78 5.03 7.49
CA ARG A 132 2.70 5.59 6.69
C ARG A 132 3.17 6.91 6.10
N VAL A 133 3.35 6.97 4.79
CA VAL A 133 3.99 8.09 4.10
C VAL A 133 3.06 8.67 3.05
N ASP A 134 2.76 9.95 3.18
CA ASP A 134 2.09 10.73 2.13
C ASP A 134 3.16 11.23 1.13
N PRO A 135 3.19 10.75 -0.12
CA PRO A 135 4.23 11.11 -1.10
C PRO A 135 4.29 12.60 -1.43
N ARG A 136 3.22 13.34 -1.14
CA ARG A 136 3.13 14.78 -1.40
C ARG A 136 3.91 15.61 -0.37
N THR A 137 3.99 15.13 0.88
CA THR A 137 4.54 15.87 2.01
C THR A 137 5.73 15.20 2.67
N ALA A 138 5.88 13.89 2.52
CA ALA A 138 6.91 13.09 3.16
C ALA A 138 7.64 12.18 2.17
N ARG A 139 8.70 11.53 2.63
CA ARG A 139 9.53 10.59 1.85
C ARG A 139 9.75 9.33 2.65
N VAL A 140 9.88 8.21 1.97
CA VAL A 140 10.40 6.97 2.57
C VAL A 140 11.91 7.13 2.70
N THR A 141 12.44 6.93 3.90
CA THR A 141 13.87 7.10 4.17
C THR A 141 14.52 5.74 4.41
N PHE A 142 15.63 5.49 3.74
CA PHE A 142 16.47 4.32 3.90
C PHE A 142 17.81 4.73 4.50
N THR A 143 18.19 4.10 5.60
CA THR A 143 19.48 4.33 6.23
C THR A 143 20.50 3.32 5.70
N VAL A 144 21.53 3.82 5.03
CA VAL A 144 22.59 3.03 4.40
C VAL A 144 23.93 3.38 5.05
N VAL A 145 24.81 2.40 5.19
CA VAL A 145 26.17 2.62 5.71
C VAL A 145 27.22 2.04 4.75
N ALA A 146 28.36 2.72 4.66
CA ALA A 146 29.63 2.16 4.19
C ALA A 146 30.69 2.40 5.26
N THR A 147 31.42 1.38 5.65
CA THR A 147 32.39 1.44 6.76
C THR A 147 33.54 2.41 6.53
N HIS A 148 33.90 2.68 5.27
CA HIS A 148 34.86 3.70 4.85
C HIS A 148 34.52 4.20 3.44
N ALA A 149 35.30 5.15 2.90
CA ALA A 149 35.06 5.76 1.60
C ALA A 149 34.96 4.71 0.47
N ALA A 150 33.75 4.55 -0.05
CA ALA A 150 33.40 3.62 -1.12
C ALA A 150 32.55 4.31 -2.19
N LEU A 151 32.64 3.85 -3.43
CA LEU A 151 31.66 4.17 -4.46
C LEU A 151 30.45 3.27 -4.23
N VAL A 152 29.29 3.87 -3.99
CA VAL A 152 28.05 3.15 -3.61
C VAL A 152 26.97 3.44 -4.61
N ASP A 153 26.33 2.36 -5.06
CA ASP A 153 25.10 2.37 -5.87
C ASP A 153 23.96 1.84 -5.02
N VAL A 154 22.87 2.63 -4.90
CA VAL A 154 21.64 2.22 -4.22
C VAL A 154 20.51 2.18 -5.23
N LYS A 155 19.94 0.99 -5.42
CA LYS A 155 18.92 0.70 -6.42
C LYS A 155 17.69 0.10 -5.78
N LEU A 156 16.54 0.59 -6.19
CA LEU A 156 15.23 0.08 -5.80
C LEU A 156 14.59 -0.64 -6.99
N SER A 157 14.10 -1.84 -6.78
CA SER A 157 13.38 -2.61 -7.80
C SER A 157 12.15 -3.30 -7.20
N ALA A 158 11.07 -3.38 -7.98
CA ALA A 158 9.96 -4.26 -7.65
C ALA A 158 10.37 -5.71 -7.93
N VAL A 159 10.01 -6.63 -7.05
CA VAL A 159 10.31 -8.05 -7.24
C VAL A 159 9.52 -8.57 -8.45
N GLY A 160 10.24 -9.10 -9.45
CA GLY A 160 9.65 -9.68 -10.65
C GLY A 160 9.28 -8.70 -11.76
N ALA A 161 9.57 -7.39 -11.65
CA ALA A 161 9.20 -6.42 -12.68
C ALA A 161 10.15 -5.21 -12.78
N GLY A 162 10.47 -4.83 -14.01
CA GLY A 162 10.94 -3.50 -14.37
C GLY A 162 12.43 -3.22 -14.20
N ALA A 163 12.87 -2.10 -14.78
CA ALA A 163 14.21 -1.57 -14.60
C ALA A 163 14.37 -1.00 -13.18
N PRO A 164 15.53 -1.19 -12.53
CA PRO A 164 15.78 -0.65 -11.20
C PRO A 164 15.82 0.89 -11.22
N LEU A 165 15.20 1.51 -10.23
CA LEU A 165 15.31 2.94 -9.94
C LEU A 165 16.59 3.20 -9.17
N VAL A 166 17.48 4.03 -9.69
CA VAL A 166 18.67 4.48 -8.99
C VAL A 166 18.28 5.59 -8.01
N LEU A 167 18.39 5.30 -6.69
CA LEU A 167 18.11 6.26 -5.63
C LEU A 167 19.36 7.09 -5.26
N PHE A 168 20.54 6.46 -5.33
CA PHE A 168 21.80 7.12 -5.05
C PHE A 168 22.93 6.46 -5.84
N GLN A 169 23.84 7.27 -6.33
CA GLN A 169 25.11 6.85 -6.92
C GLN A 169 26.18 7.86 -6.55
N GLY A 170 27.24 7.43 -5.87
CA GLY A 170 28.29 8.34 -5.45
C GLY A 170 29.18 7.78 -4.34
N THR A 171 30.07 8.64 -3.81
CA THR A 171 30.93 8.28 -2.70
C THR A 171 30.16 8.37 -1.39
N LEU A 172 30.23 7.30 -0.60
CA LEU A 172 29.71 7.22 0.77
C LEU A 172 30.84 6.87 1.73
N ASN A 173 30.82 7.49 2.91
CA ASN A 173 31.69 7.18 4.04
C ASN A 173 30.86 7.37 5.31
N GLY A 174 30.67 6.31 6.08
CA GLY A 174 29.76 6.31 7.24
C GLY A 174 28.30 6.13 6.85
N VAL A 175 27.40 6.62 7.68
CA VAL A 175 25.94 6.49 7.55
C VAL A 175 25.37 7.59 6.70
N ARG A 176 24.37 7.25 5.87
CA ARG A 176 23.60 8.20 5.07
C ARG A 176 22.14 7.80 4.98
N GLU A 177 21.27 8.79 5.06
CA GLU A 177 19.86 8.65 4.75
C GLU A 177 19.60 8.95 3.27
N ILE A 178 18.86 8.06 2.62
CA ILE A 178 18.47 8.16 1.23
C ILE A 178 16.96 8.21 1.17
N ALA A 179 16.44 9.32 0.66
CA ALA A 179 15.00 9.56 0.57
C ALA A 179 14.44 9.09 -0.79
N TRP A 180 13.27 8.46 -0.75
CA TRP A 180 12.49 8.08 -1.92
C TRP A 180 11.09 8.72 -1.85
N ASP A 181 10.65 9.31 -2.95
CA ASP A 181 9.36 10.01 -3.04
C ASP A 181 8.17 9.10 -3.34
N GLY A 182 8.38 7.78 -3.41
CA GLY A 182 7.33 6.83 -3.75
C GLY A 182 7.02 6.74 -5.24
N LEU A 183 7.77 7.45 -6.10
CA LEU A 183 7.57 7.45 -7.54
C LEU A 183 8.58 6.56 -8.25
N LEU A 184 8.17 6.03 -9.39
CA LEU A 184 9.05 5.35 -10.34
C LEU A 184 9.70 6.35 -11.31
N VAL A 185 10.59 5.86 -12.18
CA VAL A 185 11.28 6.66 -13.22
C VAL A 185 10.30 7.43 -14.12
N ASN A 186 9.14 6.85 -14.41
CA ASN A 186 8.08 7.47 -15.21
C ASN A 186 7.21 8.46 -14.45
N ARG A 187 7.60 8.86 -13.22
CA ARG A 187 6.87 9.77 -12.33
C ARG A 187 5.49 9.27 -11.89
N ARG A 188 5.21 7.99 -12.07
CA ARG A 188 4.00 7.36 -11.55
C ARG A 188 4.26 6.82 -10.15
N LEU A 189 3.22 6.79 -9.34
CA LEU A 189 3.26 6.17 -8.01
C LEU A 189 3.68 4.71 -8.15
N ALA A 190 4.63 4.27 -7.33
CA ALA A 190 5.10 2.90 -7.31
C ALA A 190 3.93 1.95 -7.00
N PRO A 191 3.67 0.90 -7.80
CA PRO A 191 2.56 -0.01 -7.56
C PRO A 191 2.71 -0.77 -6.25
N PRO A 192 1.61 -1.21 -5.63
CA PRO A 192 1.68 -2.08 -4.46
C PRO A 192 2.39 -3.38 -4.81
N GLY A 193 3.20 -3.90 -3.88
CA GLY A 193 3.95 -5.13 -4.07
C GLY A 193 5.21 -5.19 -3.22
N ARG A 194 6.00 -6.24 -3.43
CA ARG A 194 7.29 -6.42 -2.77
C ARG A 194 8.39 -5.71 -3.54
N TYR A 195 9.24 -5.01 -2.80
CA TYR A 195 10.38 -4.26 -3.32
C TYR A 195 11.68 -4.75 -2.70
N THR A 196 12.74 -4.63 -3.48
CA THR A 196 14.13 -4.89 -3.04
C THR A 196 14.91 -3.59 -3.12
N LEU A 197 15.51 -3.19 -2.01
CA LEU A 197 16.55 -2.17 -1.97
C LEU A 197 17.90 -2.87 -1.98
N ALA A 198 18.65 -2.71 -3.06
CA ALA A 198 19.98 -3.27 -3.22
C ALA A 198 21.02 -2.16 -3.10
N VAL A 199 22.02 -2.41 -2.26
CA VAL A 199 23.18 -1.54 -2.08
C VAL A 199 24.41 -2.30 -2.51
N ALA A 200 25.22 -1.72 -3.39
CA ALA A 200 26.51 -2.28 -3.80
C ALA A 200 27.58 -1.21 -3.58
N GLY A 201 28.67 -1.59 -2.94
CA GLY A 201 29.77 -0.70 -2.63
C GLY A 201 31.10 -1.24 -3.15
N ARG A 202 31.98 -0.34 -3.63
CA ARG A 202 33.36 -0.64 -3.97
C ARG A 202 34.30 0.31 -3.23
N SER A 203 35.18 -0.25 -2.43
CA SER A 203 36.16 0.52 -1.66
C SER A 203 37.08 1.31 -2.60
N ARG A 204 37.28 2.57 -2.29
CA ARG A 204 38.30 3.42 -2.93
C ARG A 204 39.69 3.21 -2.35
N VAL A 205 39.78 2.55 -1.19
CA VAL A 205 41.04 2.32 -0.44
C VAL A 205 41.62 0.94 -0.75
N THR A 206 40.78 -0.10 -0.66
CA THR A 206 41.21 -1.49 -0.79
C THR A 206 40.87 -2.12 -2.13
N GLY A 207 39.96 -1.51 -2.92
CA GLY A 207 39.40 -2.08 -4.15
C GLY A 207 38.38 -3.21 -3.91
N ALA A 208 38.14 -3.62 -2.66
CA ALA A 208 37.16 -4.63 -2.31
C ALA A 208 35.72 -4.19 -2.68
N SER A 209 34.85 -5.17 -2.92
CA SER A 209 33.44 -4.93 -3.18
C SER A 209 32.59 -5.69 -2.18
N ASP A 210 31.47 -5.10 -1.80
CA ASP A 210 30.48 -5.69 -0.91
C ASP A 210 29.07 -5.27 -1.33
N SER A 211 28.04 -6.04 -0.95
CA SER A 211 26.65 -5.72 -1.29
C SER A 211 25.68 -6.23 -0.23
N ALA A 212 24.63 -5.45 -0.02
CA ALA A 212 23.52 -5.79 0.88
C ALA A 212 22.18 -5.62 0.19
N ARG A 213 21.16 -6.35 0.63
CA ARG A 213 19.79 -6.25 0.13
C ARG A 213 18.81 -6.29 1.30
N VAL A 214 17.77 -5.48 1.18
CA VAL A 214 16.64 -5.47 2.12
C VAL A 214 15.36 -5.52 1.31
N TYR A 215 14.39 -6.31 1.78
CA TYR A 215 13.09 -6.42 1.16
C TYR A 215 12.04 -5.72 2.02
N PHE A 216 11.07 -5.12 1.37
CA PHE A 216 9.92 -4.53 2.05
C PHE A 216 8.66 -4.64 1.19
N ASP A 217 7.52 -4.59 1.82
CA ASP A 217 6.23 -4.59 1.16
C ASP A 217 5.65 -3.18 1.14
N LEU A 218 5.16 -2.77 -0.04
CA LEU A 218 4.49 -1.51 -0.28
C LEU A 218 3.01 -1.76 -0.52
N ARG A 219 2.15 -1.02 0.19
CA ARG A 219 0.70 -1.02 -0.02
C ARG A 219 0.20 0.40 -0.21
N HIS A 220 -0.93 0.53 -0.89
CA HIS A 220 -1.62 1.80 -1.04
C HIS A 220 -2.80 1.86 -0.07
N GLU A 221 -2.92 2.96 0.64
CA GLU A 221 -4.11 3.31 1.38
C GLU A 221 -4.81 4.46 0.66
N VAL A 222 -5.95 4.15 0.07
CA VAL A 222 -6.82 5.11 -0.63
C VAL A 222 -8.03 5.35 0.25
N GLY A 223 -8.46 6.60 0.38
CA GLY A 223 -9.73 6.93 1.05
C GLY A 223 -10.91 6.19 0.40
N ALA A 224 -11.95 5.89 1.18
CA ALA A 224 -13.12 5.20 0.67
C ALA A 224 -13.69 5.93 -0.56
N LEU A 225 -13.79 5.23 -1.68
CA LEU A 225 -14.35 5.79 -2.91
C LEU A 225 -15.88 5.82 -2.81
N GLU A 226 -16.48 6.83 -3.40
CA GLU A 226 -17.93 6.97 -3.50
C GLU A 226 -18.44 6.25 -4.74
N ASP A 227 -19.58 5.57 -4.60
CA ASP A 227 -20.24 4.95 -5.73
C ASP A 227 -20.95 6.01 -6.59
N THR A 228 -20.94 5.82 -7.89
CA THR A 228 -21.73 6.64 -8.82
C THR A 228 -23.18 6.22 -8.77
N VAL A 229 -24.07 7.19 -8.94
CA VAL A 229 -25.52 6.93 -9.09
C VAL A 229 -25.74 6.09 -10.34
N ALA A 230 -26.46 4.99 -10.21
CA ALA A 230 -26.82 4.09 -11.30
C ALA A 230 -27.61 4.79 -12.42
N ASP A 231 -27.67 4.16 -13.57
CA ASP A 231 -28.51 4.63 -14.68
C ASP A 231 -29.97 4.67 -14.28
N LEU A 232 -30.67 5.71 -14.75
CA LEU A 232 -32.11 5.85 -14.49
C LEU A 232 -32.86 4.70 -15.18
N ASP A 233 -33.57 3.91 -14.35
CA ASP A 233 -34.42 2.85 -14.86
C ASP A 233 -35.60 3.47 -15.66
N GLN A 234 -36.13 2.71 -16.60
CA GLN A 234 -37.26 3.12 -17.44
C GLN A 234 -38.52 3.50 -16.60
N ARG A 235 -38.63 2.93 -15.39
CA ARG A 235 -39.71 3.26 -14.43
C ARG A 235 -39.52 4.63 -13.77
N GLN A 236 -38.31 5.17 -13.75
CA GLN A 236 -37.98 6.47 -13.20
C GLN A 236 -38.10 7.60 -14.23
N LEU A 237 -38.28 7.23 -15.50
CA LEU A 237 -38.45 8.15 -16.60
C LEU A 237 -39.95 8.28 -16.94
N LEU A 238 -40.36 9.49 -17.31
CA LEU A 238 -41.69 9.73 -17.83
C LEU A 238 -41.78 9.18 -19.25
N PRO A 239 -42.98 8.73 -19.69
CA PRO A 239 -43.16 8.27 -21.05
C PRO A 239 -42.91 9.41 -22.04
N GLU A 240 -41.91 9.29 -22.88
CA GLU A 240 -41.49 10.32 -23.85
C GLU A 240 -42.36 10.33 -25.10
N ARG A 241 -43.16 9.28 -25.28
CA ARG A 241 -44.11 9.16 -26.42
C ARG A 241 -45.48 8.82 -25.91
N ILE A 242 -46.49 9.26 -26.65
CA ILE A 242 -47.90 8.91 -26.39
C ILE A 242 -48.06 7.40 -26.56
N SER A 243 -48.67 6.73 -25.58
CA SER A 243 -48.90 5.30 -25.67
C SER A 243 -49.87 4.97 -26.83
N PRO A 244 -49.71 3.80 -27.49
CA PRO A 244 -50.64 3.38 -28.54
C PRO A 244 -52.09 3.29 -28.07
N GLU A 245 -52.32 3.11 -26.76
CA GLU A 245 -53.64 3.05 -26.16
C GLU A 245 -54.29 4.44 -26.07
N ALA A 246 -53.51 5.45 -25.68
CA ALA A 246 -53.99 6.84 -25.67
C ALA A 246 -54.29 7.34 -27.09
N ALA A 247 -53.45 7.00 -28.08
CA ALA A 247 -53.70 7.35 -29.46
C ALA A 247 -54.96 6.68 -30.03
N ARG A 248 -55.32 5.49 -29.59
CA ARG A 248 -56.59 4.83 -29.94
C ARG A 248 -57.76 5.56 -29.32
N GLY A 249 -57.63 6.16 -28.16
CA GLY A 249 -58.65 6.95 -27.51
C GLY A 249 -59.12 8.18 -28.35
N ASP A 250 -58.17 8.79 -29.07
CA ASP A 250 -58.45 9.94 -29.93
C ASP A 250 -59.22 9.55 -31.22
N VAL A 251 -58.94 8.35 -31.75
CA VAL A 251 -59.78 7.77 -32.83
C VAL A 251 -61.23 7.50 -32.35
N ALA A 252 -61.31 6.92 -31.13
CA ALA A 252 -62.65 6.65 -30.55
C ALA A 252 -63.46 7.91 -30.26
N LYS A 253 -62.79 9.00 -29.79
CA LYS A 253 -63.39 10.30 -29.61
C LYS A 253 -63.88 10.90 -30.96
N GLY A 254 -63.05 10.85 -31.98
CA GLY A 254 -63.38 11.28 -33.34
C GLY A 254 -64.60 10.53 -33.92
N ALA A 255 -64.62 9.21 -33.74
CA ALA A 255 -65.72 8.36 -34.14
C ALA A 255 -67.02 8.67 -33.37
N GLY A 256 -66.86 8.93 -32.03
CA GLY A 256 -68.02 9.34 -31.19
C GLY A 256 -68.61 10.67 -31.59
N VAL A 257 -67.81 11.68 -31.94
CA VAL A 257 -68.30 12.98 -32.46
C VAL A 257 -68.98 12.80 -33.80
N ALA A 258 -68.44 11.97 -34.70
CA ALA A 258 -69.11 11.67 -36.00
C ALA A 258 -70.45 10.98 -35.80
N ALA A 259 -70.55 10.00 -34.89
CA ALA A 259 -71.80 9.34 -34.57
C ALA A 259 -72.83 10.30 -33.93
N ALA A 260 -72.39 11.17 -33.00
CA ALA A 260 -73.26 12.17 -32.40
C ALA A 260 -73.79 13.21 -33.42
N ALA A 261 -72.96 13.65 -34.37
CA ALA A 261 -73.31 14.55 -35.42
C ALA A 261 -74.43 13.94 -36.36
N LEU A 262 -74.27 12.62 -36.63
CA LEU A 262 -75.28 11.89 -37.41
C LEU A 262 -76.59 11.72 -36.64
N LEU A 263 -76.58 11.47 -35.36
CA LEU A 263 -77.71 11.33 -34.49
C LEU A 263 -78.45 12.67 -34.31
N ILE A 264 -77.73 13.78 -34.14
CA ILE A 264 -78.31 15.11 -34.02
C ILE A 264 -78.95 15.52 -35.34
N ALA A 265 -78.33 15.30 -36.48
CA ALA A 265 -78.88 15.56 -37.78
C ALA A 265 -80.10 14.69 -38.07
N GLY A 266 -80.12 13.44 -37.61
CA GLY A 266 -81.29 12.54 -37.72
C GLY A 266 -82.47 12.91 -36.82
N ALA A 267 -82.18 13.43 -35.62
CA ALA A 267 -83.23 13.85 -34.67
C ALA A 267 -83.84 15.22 -34.97
N ALA A 268 -83.07 16.11 -35.56
CA ALA A 268 -83.54 17.46 -35.89
C ALA A 268 -84.48 17.52 -37.07
N ASN A 269 -84.39 16.56 -38.01
CA ASN A 269 -85.20 16.52 -39.23
C ASN A 269 -85.83 15.14 -39.34
N GLY A 270 -87.11 15.05 -38.97
CA GLY A 270 -87.86 13.79 -38.99
C GLY A 270 -87.94 13.11 -40.37
N ASP A 271 -87.42 13.73 -41.43
CA ASP A 271 -87.33 13.16 -42.77
C ASP A 271 -85.98 13.53 -43.44
N LEU A 272 -85.09 12.60 -43.48
CA LEU A 272 -83.72 12.73 -44.06
C LEU A 272 -83.80 12.49 -45.59
N ALA A 273 -84.60 13.26 -46.32
CA ALA A 273 -84.59 13.18 -47.77
C ALA A 273 -83.83 14.35 -48.40
N GLY A 274 -82.80 14.06 -49.19
CA GLY A 274 -82.16 15.03 -50.06
C GLY A 274 -80.82 15.63 -49.57
N SER A 275 -80.62 16.93 -49.69
CA SER A 275 -79.33 17.65 -49.53
C SER A 275 -78.73 17.63 -48.14
N GLU A 276 -79.55 17.36 -47.12
CA GLU A 276 -79.07 17.39 -45.72
C GLU A 276 -78.30 16.13 -45.33
N ARG A 277 -78.52 14.99 -45.98
CA ARG A 277 -77.65 13.77 -45.83
C ARG A 277 -76.21 14.04 -46.25
N GLY A 278 -76.06 14.87 -47.26
CA GLY A 278 -74.77 15.31 -47.73
C GLY A 278 -73.99 16.11 -46.67
N ALA A 279 -74.67 17.08 -46.01
CA ALA A 279 -74.08 17.92 -44.98
C ALA A 279 -73.69 17.12 -43.72
N ALA A 280 -74.58 16.24 -43.20
CA ALA A 280 -74.32 15.37 -42.06
C ALA A 280 -73.21 14.33 -42.39
N GLY A 281 -73.22 13.79 -43.61
CA GLY A 281 -72.17 12.89 -44.09
C GLY A 281 -70.84 13.59 -44.22
N VAL A 282 -70.82 14.83 -44.69
CA VAL A 282 -69.56 15.61 -44.74
C VAL A 282 -69.00 15.90 -43.35
N VAL A 283 -69.85 16.30 -42.38
CA VAL A 283 -69.44 16.54 -40.99
C VAL A 283 -68.91 15.25 -40.37
N ALA A 284 -69.64 14.13 -40.54
CA ALA A 284 -69.21 12.84 -40.04
C ALA A 284 -67.93 12.36 -40.71
N ALA A 285 -67.77 12.49 -42.00
CA ALA A 285 -66.57 12.14 -42.73
C ALA A 285 -65.37 13.03 -42.32
N THR A 286 -65.63 14.36 -42.16
CA THR A 286 -64.58 15.27 -41.71
C THR A 286 -64.09 14.94 -40.30
N ALA A 287 -64.96 14.63 -39.34
CA ALA A 287 -64.61 14.24 -37.99
C ALA A 287 -63.87 12.91 -37.96
N ALA A 288 -64.26 11.91 -38.76
CA ALA A 288 -63.60 10.64 -38.88
C ALA A 288 -62.20 10.80 -39.50
N VAL A 289 -62.04 11.58 -40.56
CA VAL A 289 -60.74 11.87 -41.20
C VAL A 289 -59.85 12.63 -40.26
N THR A 290 -60.35 13.62 -39.51
CA THR A 290 -59.57 14.38 -38.51
C THR A 290 -59.09 13.47 -37.40
N GLY A 291 -59.92 12.55 -36.90
CA GLY A 291 -59.51 11.54 -35.89
C GLY A 291 -58.46 10.59 -36.40
N VAL A 292 -58.51 10.11 -37.63
CA VAL A 292 -57.51 9.26 -38.26
C VAL A 292 -56.20 10.02 -38.52
N VAL A 293 -56.31 11.27 -38.98
CA VAL A 293 -55.12 12.11 -39.19
C VAL A 293 -54.46 12.43 -37.88
N ALA A 294 -55.20 12.78 -36.83
CA ALA A 294 -54.66 12.99 -35.48
C ALA A 294 -53.94 11.73 -34.95
N PHE A 295 -54.56 10.55 -35.10
CA PHE A 295 -53.99 9.27 -34.74
C PHE A 295 -52.70 8.98 -35.50
N LEU A 296 -52.64 9.22 -36.79
CA LEU A 296 -51.43 8.99 -37.61
C LEU A 296 -50.32 9.99 -37.27
N VAL A 297 -50.64 11.23 -36.98
CA VAL A 297 -49.70 12.25 -36.53
C VAL A 297 -49.17 11.91 -35.15
N ASP A 298 -50.01 11.59 -34.20
CA ASP A 298 -49.60 11.19 -32.84
C ASP A 298 -48.77 9.90 -32.83
N ARG A 299 -49.17 8.93 -33.67
CA ARG A 299 -48.38 7.68 -33.80
C ARG A 299 -47.01 7.88 -34.43
N ARG A 300 -46.85 8.83 -35.35
CA ARG A 300 -45.57 9.11 -36.00
C ARG A 300 -44.72 10.15 -35.29
N HIS A 301 -45.34 11.08 -34.58
CA HIS A 301 -44.67 12.25 -34.01
C HIS A 301 -44.94 12.45 -32.52
N GLY A 302 -45.60 11.49 -31.87
CA GLY A 302 -46.10 11.59 -30.51
C GLY A 302 -45.05 11.68 -29.39
N ALA A 303 -44.03 12.51 -29.61
CA ALA A 303 -43.15 12.91 -28.51
C ALA A 303 -43.93 13.89 -27.60
N ILE A 304 -43.86 13.65 -26.29
CA ILE A 304 -44.38 14.56 -25.27
C ILE A 304 -43.25 15.50 -24.87
N PRO A 305 -43.16 16.73 -25.41
CA PRO A 305 -41.99 17.61 -25.24
C PRO A 305 -41.67 17.90 -23.77
N GLU A 306 -42.69 18.02 -22.93
CA GLU A 306 -42.55 18.27 -21.49
C GLU A 306 -41.88 17.10 -20.79
N ASN A 307 -42.24 15.85 -21.11
CA ASN A 307 -41.66 14.65 -20.55
C ASN A 307 -40.22 14.43 -21.05
N VAL A 308 -39.97 14.71 -22.34
CA VAL A 308 -38.62 14.68 -22.92
C VAL A 308 -37.70 15.68 -22.16
N ALA A 309 -38.19 16.92 -21.98
CA ALA A 309 -37.45 17.95 -21.23
C ALA A 309 -37.25 17.57 -19.76
N ALA A 310 -38.26 17.00 -19.11
CA ALA A 310 -38.20 16.55 -17.72
C ALA A 310 -37.16 15.39 -17.57
N ASN A 311 -37.18 14.42 -18.48
CA ASN A 311 -36.27 13.31 -18.49
C ASN A 311 -34.82 13.78 -18.79
N ALA A 312 -34.65 14.72 -19.72
CA ALA A 312 -33.37 15.33 -20.00
C ALA A 312 -32.80 16.02 -18.75
N ARG A 313 -33.61 16.76 -17.98
CA ARG A 313 -33.20 17.37 -16.71
C ARG A 313 -32.78 16.31 -15.67
N ARG A 314 -33.54 15.21 -15.54
CA ARG A 314 -33.20 14.11 -14.62
C ARG A 314 -31.88 13.47 -14.99
N ARG A 315 -31.64 13.18 -16.29
CA ARG A 315 -30.35 12.64 -16.78
C ARG A 315 -29.21 13.63 -16.53
N ALA A 316 -29.40 14.90 -16.86
CA ALA A 316 -28.41 15.94 -16.62
C ALA A 316 -28.06 16.11 -15.13
N HIS A 317 -29.08 16.04 -14.24
CA HIS A 317 -28.85 16.10 -12.80
C HIS A 317 -28.03 14.90 -12.31
N ARG A 318 -28.36 13.66 -12.72
CA ARG A 318 -27.58 12.47 -12.41
C ARG A 318 -26.13 12.59 -12.92
N ASP A 319 -25.98 13.04 -14.17
CA ASP A 319 -24.64 13.18 -14.77
C ASP A 319 -23.79 14.23 -14.04
N SER A 320 -24.41 15.30 -13.57
CA SER A 320 -23.76 16.30 -12.72
C SER A 320 -23.33 15.72 -11.37
N MET A 321 -24.21 14.94 -10.71
CA MET A 321 -23.86 14.23 -9.47
C MET A 321 -22.69 13.27 -9.68
N ASN A 322 -22.74 12.47 -10.74
CA ASN A 322 -21.70 11.52 -11.08
C ASN A 322 -20.37 12.21 -11.45
N ALA A 323 -20.43 13.37 -12.11
CA ALA A 323 -19.24 14.18 -12.35
C ALA A 323 -18.59 14.64 -11.03
N GLY A 324 -19.40 15.13 -10.08
CA GLY A 324 -18.94 15.49 -8.74
C GLY A 324 -18.31 14.32 -7.98
N VAL A 325 -18.94 13.13 -8.02
CA VAL A 325 -18.39 11.90 -7.42
C VAL A 325 -17.04 11.53 -8.07
N ARG A 326 -16.94 11.57 -9.40
CA ARG A 326 -15.69 11.28 -10.11
C ARG A 326 -14.56 12.24 -9.71
N THR A 327 -14.86 13.52 -9.57
CA THR A 327 -13.86 14.51 -9.12
C THR A 327 -13.40 14.20 -7.71
N ARG A 328 -14.30 13.99 -6.74
CA ARG A 328 -13.93 13.63 -5.37
C ARG A 328 -13.15 12.32 -5.30
N ASN A 329 -13.51 11.33 -6.10
CA ASN A 329 -12.77 10.06 -6.17
C ASN A 329 -11.39 10.25 -6.79
N ALA A 330 -11.24 11.10 -7.80
CA ALA A 330 -9.93 11.45 -8.35
C ALA A 330 -9.03 12.13 -7.31
N ASP A 331 -9.60 13.06 -6.52
CA ASP A 331 -8.89 13.72 -5.42
C ASP A 331 -8.45 12.72 -4.34
N ARG A 332 -9.32 11.76 -3.98
CA ARG A 332 -8.97 10.70 -3.01
C ARG A 332 -7.87 9.76 -3.54
N ILE A 333 -7.92 9.41 -4.82
CA ILE A 333 -6.86 8.62 -5.47
C ILE A 333 -5.55 9.42 -5.51
N ALA A 334 -5.60 10.70 -5.82
CA ALA A 334 -4.42 11.58 -5.79
C ALA A 334 -3.86 11.75 -4.36
N ALA A 335 -4.70 11.57 -3.34
CA ALA A 335 -4.34 11.60 -1.92
C ALA A 335 -3.89 10.22 -1.39
N THR A 336 -3.54 9.26 -2.25
CA THR A 336 -3.07 7.92 -1.85
C THR A 336 -1.85 8.04 -0.93
N VAL A 337 -1.91 7.31 0.18
CA VAL A 337 -0.83 7.18 1.15
C VAL A 337 -0.13 5.84 0.95
N LEU A 338 1.19 5.82 1.08
CA LEU A 338 2.01 4.62 1.02
C LEU A 338 2.14 4.00 2.42
N LEU A 339 1.82 2.73 2.54
CA LEU A 339 2.11 1.90 3.70
C LEU A 339 3.34 1.04 3.36
N VAL A 340 4.44 1.33 4.04
CA VAL A 340 5.68 0.58 3.92
C VAL A 340 5.80 -0.33 5.13
N SER A 341 6.14 -1.59 4.94
CA SER A 341 6.36 -2.55 6.03
C SER A 341 7.51 -3.50 5.70
N PRO A 342 8.24 -4.00 6.70
CA PRO A 342 9.23 -5.06 6.49
C PRO A 342 8.58 -6.24 5.76
N ALA A 343 9.34 -6.88 4.85
CA ALA A 343 8.83 -8.08 4.19
C ALA A 343 8.69 -9.22 5.22
N ALA A 344 7.54 -9.88 5.24
CA ALA A 344 7.34 -11.05 6.09
C ALA A 344 8.33 -12.16 5.69
N GLY A 345 9.18 -12.60 6.62
CA GLY A 345 10.16 -13.68 6.44
C GLY A 345 11.62 -13.28 6.53
N GLU A 346 11.97 -12.00 6.71
CA GLU A 346 13.37 -11.53 6.85
C GLU A 346 13.73 -11.01 8.26
N GLY A 347 13.11 -11.51 9.27
CA GLY A 347 13.51 -11.28 10.65
C GLY A 347 14.45 -12.39 11.12
N ALA A 348 15.57 -12.58 10.50
CA ALA A 348 16.79 -13.27 10.99
C ALA A 348 17.62 -13.68 9.76
N GLY A 349 18.36 -12.77 9.21
CA GLY A 349 19.56 -13.13 8.43
C GLY A 349 20.67 -13.54 9.39
N PRO A 350 21.60 -14.40 8.94
CA PRO A 350 22.60 -15.04 9.78
C PRO A 350 23.52 -14.06 10.48
#